data_14b164adea185534ea8e88b2f3c41e3c
#
_entry.id   14b164adea185534ea8e88b2f3c41e3c
#
_cell.length_a   1.000
_cell.length_b   1.000
_cell.length_c   1.000
_cell.angle_alpha   90.00
_cell.angle_beta   90.00
_cell.angle_gamma   90.00
#
_symmetry.space_group_name_H-M   'P 1'
#
loop_
_entity.id
_entity.type
_entity.pdbx_description
1 polymer ?
#
loop_
_entity_poly.entity_id
_entity_poly.type
_entity_poly.pdbx_seq_one_letter_code
_entity_poly.pdbx_strand_id
1 'polypeptide(L)'
;MSAEERIAELKKILEYHIDRYYNQDSPEISDYEYDMMMQELKNLEKEHPELVTPDSPTQRVGGTAKREAGVLVRHNVPMLSLQDVFSKEEVFNFVEEMQKQLDHPEFVVEYKIDGLSMSLRYENGELILAETRGDGINFGEDVTANAKVIKDVKQKLKDKPEYLEI
;
A
#
# COMPACT_ATOMS: atom_id res chain seq x y z
N MET A 1 -1.95 25.41 19.86
CA MET A 1 -2.84 24.40 19.28
C MET A 1 -2.77 23.19 20.19
N SER A 2 -3.90 22.67 20.65
CA SER A 2 -3.93 21.44 21.44
C SER A 2 -3.65 20.23 20.56
N ALA A 3 -3.29 19.08 21.16
CA ALA A 3 -3.13 17.83 20.41
C ALA A 3 -4.42 17.43 19.67
N GLU A 4 -5.56 17.60 20.32
CA GLU A 4 -6.88 17.35 19.73
C GLU A 4 -7.15 18.21 18.49
N GLU A 5 -6.88 19.53 18.58
CA GLU A 5 -7.01 20.45 17.43
C GLU A 5 -6.08 20.05 16.29
N ARG A 6 -4.84 19.64 16.59
CA ARG A 6 -3.85 19.25 15.57
C ARG A 6 -4.22 17.94 14.90
N ILE A 7 -4.70 16.94 15.65
CA ILE A 7 -5.21 15.67 15.11
C ILE A 7 -6.39 15.93 14.18
N ALA A 8 -7.34 16.77 14.59
CA ALA A 8 -8.51 17.09 13.76
C ALA A 8 -8.13 17.81 12.45
N GLU A 9 -7.16 18.72 12.51
CA GLU A 9 -6.62 19.42 11.35
C GLU A 9 -5.91 18.44 10.39
N LEU A 10 -5.01 17.59 10.90
CA LEU A 10 -4.28 16.61 10.11
C LEU A 10 -5.21 15.60 9.43
N LYS A 11 -6.22 15.09 10.14
CA LYS A 11 -7.24 14.21 9.56
C LYS A 11 -7.92 14.86 8.36
N LYS A 12 -8.34 16.11 8.51
CA LYS A 12 -9.01 16.85 7.43
C LYS A 12 -8.09 17.08 6.21
N ILE A 13 -6.84 17.46 6.44
CA ILE A 13 -5.86 17.69 5.37
C ILE A 13 -5.54 16.38 4.65
N LEU A 14 -5.27 15.31 5.40
CA LEU A 14 -4.95 14.01 4.83
C LEU A 14 -6.14 13.43 4.05
N GLU A 15 -7.37 13.55 4.53
CA GLU A 15 -8.56 13.13 3.78
C GLU A 15 -8.73 13.89 2.46
N TYR A 16 -8.48 15.19 2.47
CA TYR A 16 -8.48 15.99 1.25
C TYR A 16 -7.45 15.48 0.23
N HIS A 17 -6.20 15.24 0.65
CA HIS A 17 -5.16 14.76 -0.25
C HIS A 17 -5.37 13.30 -0.68
N ILE A 18 -5.98 12.45 0.16
CA ILE A 18 -6.42 11.11 -0.22
C ILE A 18 -7.44 11.19 -1.37
N ASP A 19 -8.44 12.06 -1.25
CA ASP A 19 -9.45 12.25 -2.31
C ASP A 19 -8.83 12.79 -3.61
N ARG A 20 -7.91 13.75 -3.51
CA ARG A 20 -7.16 14.29 -4.66
C ARG A 20 -6.32 13.23 -5.37
N TYR A 21 -5.63 12.40 -4.61
CA TYR A 21 -4.74 11.37 -5.16
C TYR A 21 -5.54 10.20 -5.76
N TYR A 22 -6.44 9.58 -4.96
CA TYR A 22 -7.10 8.34 -5.37
C TYR A 22 -8.35 8.54 -6.23
N ASN A 23 -9.10 9.63 -6.04
CA ASN A 23 -10.38 9.84 -6.72
C ASN A 23 -10.31 10.85 -7.86
N GLN A 24 -9.35 11.78 -7.82
CA GLN A 24 -9.26 12.86 -8.80
C GLN A 24 -8.01 12.77 -9.69
N ASP A 25 -7.09 11.82 -9.40
CA ASP A 25 -5.81 11.67 -10.10
C ASP A 25 -5.06 13.01 -10.28
N SER A 26 -5.09 13.83 -9.24
CA SER A 26 -4.58 15.20 -9.26
C SER A 26 -3.93 15.58 -7.93
N PRO A 27 -2.79 14.94 -7.57
CA PRO A 27 -2.08 15.25 -6.34
C PRO A 27 -1.58 16.69 -6.34
N GLU A 28 -1.69 17.37 -5.19
CA GLU A 28 -1.27 18.77 -5.00
C GLU A 28 -0.03 18.88 -4.12
N ILE A 29 0.35 17.80 -3.45
CA ILE A 29 1.55 17.69 -2.62
C ILE A 29 2.39 16.50 -3.07
N SER A 30 3.66 16.49 -2.70
CA SER A 30 4.54 15.34 -2.92
C SER A 30 4.20 14.20 -1.96
N ASP A 31 4.57 12.96 -2.33
CA ASP A 31 4.44 11.79 -1.47
C ASP A 31 5.16 12.01 -0.13
N TYR A 32 6.32 12.65 -0.16
CA TYR A 32 7.08 12.98 1.04
C TYR A 32 6.31 13.90 1.99
N GLU A 33 5.66 14.95 1.49
CA GLU A 33 4.86 15.85 2.31
C GLU A 33 3.65 15.15 2.91
N TYR A 34 3.00 14.28 2.13
CA TYR A 34 1.91 13.44 2.60
C TYR A 34 2.37 12.49 3.72
N ASP A 35 3.47 11.78 3.51
CA ASP A 35 4.02 10.82 4.45
C ASP A 35 4.43 11.48 5.77
N MET A 36 5.01 12.68 5.70
CA MET A 36 5.36 13.45 6.90
C MET A 36 4.13 13.83 7.72
N MET A 37 3.04 14.27 7.08
CA MET A 37 1.78 14.56 7.78
C MET A 37 1.14 13.30 8.36
N MET A 38 1.18 12.20 7.64
CA MET A 38 0.69 10.90 8.11
C MET A 38 1.50 10.42 9.32
N GLN A 39 2.82 10.59 9.29
CA GLN A 39 3.69 10.24 10.41
C GLN A 39 3.45 11.12 11.64
N GLU A 40 3.23 12.41 11.44
CA GLU A 40 2.85 13.33 12.54
C GLU A 40 1.53 12.88 13.18
N LEU A 41 0.52 12.53 12.38
CA LEU A 41 -0.75 12.02 12.89
C LEU A 41 -0.57 10.71 13.67
N LYS A 42 0.19 9.74 13.15
CA LYS A 42 0.50 8.48 13.83
C LYS A 42 1.17 8.71 15.20
N ASN A 43 2.11 9.65 15.27
CA ASN A 43 2.81 9.96 16.51
C ASN A 43 1.87 10.59 17.53
N LEU A 44 1.05 11.57 17.14
CA LEU A 44 0.06 12.19 18.01
C LEU A 44 -0.99 11.18 18.51
N GLU A 45 -1.47 10.30 17.66
CA GLU A 45 -2.42 9.24 18.03
C GLU A 45 -1.78 8.19 18.97
N LYS A 46 -0.47 7.95 18.85
CA LYS A 46 0.28 7.10 19.77
C LYS A 46 0.45 7.73 21.16
N GLU A 47 0.66 9.05 21.20
CA GLU A 47 0.76 9.81 22.44
C GLU A 47 -0.60 10.03 23.11
N HIS A 48 -1.68 10.05 22.30
CA HIS A 48 -3.06 10.31 22.72
C HIS A 48 -4.02 9.22 22.21
N PRO A 49 -3.92 7.96 22.71
CA PRO A 49 -4.75 6.85 22.24
C PRO A 49 -6.25 7.08 22.39
N GLU A 50 -6.66 7.92 23.35
CA GLU A 50 -8.05 8.31 23.60
C GLU A 50 -8.66 9.17 22.48
N LEU A 51 -7.82 9.77 21.62
CA LEU A 51 -8.25 10.59 20.49
C LEU A 51 -8.30 9.83 19.16
N VAL A 52 -7.90 8.56 19.16
CA VAL A 52 -7.97 7.70 17.95
C VAL A 52 -9.42 7.37 17.64
N THR A 53 -9.83 7.61 16.40
CA THR A 53 -11.18 7.26 15.94
C THR A 53 -11.10 6.27 14.78
N PRO A 54 -12.11 5.38 14.61
CA PRO A 54 -12.10 4.36 13.54
C PRO A 54 -12.04 4.94 12.12
N ASP A 55 -12.42 6.20 11.95
CA ASP A 55 -12.40 6.94 10.68
C ASP A 55 -11.06 7.63 10.41
N SER A 56 -10.11 7.55 11.33
CA SER A 56 -8.79 8.16 11.10
C SER A 56 -8.10 7.60 9.85
N PRO A 57 -7.43 8.45 9.05
CA PRO A 57 -6.60 8.00 7.93
C PRO A 57 -5.54 6.96 8.33
N THR A 58 -5.08 6.96 9.57
CA THR A 58 -4.12 5.97 10.09
C THR A 58 -4.73 4.58 10.30
N GLN A 59 -6.06 4.47 10.39
CA GLN A 59 -6.80 3.23 10.61
C GLN A 59 -7.37 2.65 9.31
N ARG A 60 -7.17 3.34 8.19
CA ARG A 60 -7.66 2.96 6.87
C ARG A 60 -6.49 2.83 5.89
N VAL A 61 -6.51 1.81 5.04
CA VAL A 61 -5.69 1.82 3.82
C VAL A 61 -6.41 2.70 2.81
N GLY A 62 -5.70 3.67 2.24
CA GLY A 62 -6.25 4.82 1.53
C GLY A 62 -7.27 4.53 0.43
N GLY A 63 -8.22 5.47 0.31
CA GLY A 63 -9.10 5.65 -0.84
C GLY A 63 -10.30 4.70 -0.92
N THR A 64 -11.51 5.26 -0.87
CA THR A 64 -12.68 4.62 -1.48
C THR A 64 -12.67 4.98 -2.95
N ALA A 65 -12.23 4.05 -3.82
CA ALA A 65 -12.29 4.24 -5.25
C ALA A 65 -13.75 4.55 -5.67
N LYS A 66 -14.00 5.80 -6.07
CA LYS A 66 -15.23 6.13 -6.79
C LYS A 66 -15.08 5.57 -8.19
N ARG A 67 -15.91 4.59 -8.52
CA ARG A 67 -15.85 3.85 -9.76
C ARG A 67 -16.61 4.50 -10.88
N GLU A 68 -16.01 4.52 -12.01
CA GLU A 68 -16.78 4.64 -13.25
C GLU A 68 -16.73 3.42 -14.17
N ALA A 69 -15.86 2.44 -14.09
CA ALA A 69 -15.91 1.30 -15.02
C ALA A 69 -14.95 0.12 -14.81
N GLY A 70 -14.50 -0.22 -13.62
CA GLY A 70 -13.67 -1.42 -13.42
C GLY A 70 -14.48 -2.62 -12.92
N VAL A 71 -14.17 -3.83 -13.37
CA VAL A 71 -14.67 -5.06 -12.72
C VAL A 71 -13.88 -5.26 -11.44
N LEU A 72 -14.58 -5.28 -10.29
CA LEU A 72 -13.92 -5.60 -9.02
C LEU A 72 -13.68 -7.08 -8.91
N VAL A 73 -12.49 -7.40 -8.46
CA VAL A 73 -12.09 -8.73 -8.07
C VAL A 73 -11.65 -8.74 -6.63
N ARG A 74 -11.92 -9.86 -5.97
CA ARG A 74 -11.56 -10.03 -4.56
C ARG A 74 -10.12 -10.50 -4.47
N HIS A 75 -9.35 -9.87 -3.56
CA HIS A 75 -8.02 -10.36 -3.21
C HIS A 75 -8.10 -11.72 -2.51
N ASN A 76 -7.28 -12.66 -2.95
CA ASN A 76 -7.07 -13.90 -2.22
C ASN A 76 -6.10 -13.68 -1.05
N VAL A 77 -5.11 -12.82 -1.28
CA VAL A 77 -4.12 -12.41 -0.28
C VAL A 77 -4.11 -10.88 -0.22
N PRO A 78 -4.18 -10.25 0.97
CA PRO A 78 -4.11 -8.80 1.09
C PRO A 78 -2.82 -8.23 0.50
N MET A 79 -2.93 -7.16 -0.28
CA MET A 79 -1.82 -6.41 -0.84
C MET A 79 -1.40 -5.32 0.14
N LEU A 80 -0.62 -5.70 1.15
CA LEU A 80 -0.21 -4.82 2.23
C LEU A 80 0.79 -3.75 1.75
N SER A 81 0.85 -2.63 2.47
CA SER A 81 1.88 -1.62 2.29
C SER A 81 3.17 -2.03 3.00
N LEU A 82 4.31 -1.57 2.47
CA LEU A 82 5.58 -1.64 3.18
C LEU A 82 5.58 -0.63 4.32
N GLN A 83 6.34 -0.93 5.36
CA GLN A 83 6.57 0.01 6.45
C GLN A 83 7.55 1.09 5.99
N ASP A 84 7.18 2.36 6.23
CA ASP A 84 8.07 3.48 5.96
C ASP A 84 9.09 3.65 7.09
N VAL A 85 10.31 4.02 6.72
CA VAL A 85 11.38 4.39 7.64
C VAL A 85 11.98 5.72 7.21
N PHE A 86 12.22 6.62 8.18
CA PHE A 86 12.65 7.99 7.92
C PHE A 86 14.05 8.29 8.48
N SER A 87 14.67 7.32 9.16
CA SER A 87 16.00 7.47 9.75
C SER A 87 16.86 6.23 9.59
N LYS A 88 18.19 6.43 9.67
CA LYS A 88 19.13 5.31 9.71
C LYS A 88 18.95 4.43 10.93
N GLU A 89 18.53 5.02 12.05
CA GLU A 89 18.30 4.30 13.30
C GLU A 89 17.14 3.30 13.14
N GLU A 90 16.07 3.68 12.47
CA GLU A 90 14.95 2.79 12.19
C GLU A 90 15.36 1.61 11.28
N VAL A 91 16.25 1.85 10.30
CA VAL A 91 16.83 0.77 9.48
C VAL A 91 17.66 -0.19 10.33
N PHE A 92 18.48 0.32 11.24
CA PHE A 92 19.26 -0.52 12.14
C PHE A 92 18.37 -1.33 13.08
N ASN A 93 17.33 -0.72 13.63
CA ASN A 93 16.35 -1.39 14.48
C ASN A 93 15.66 -2.55 13.74
N PHE A 94 15.26 -2.32 12.48
CA PHE A 94 14.70 -3.37 11.64
C PHE A 94 15.67 -4.54 11.46
N VAL A 95 16.95 -4.26 11.13
CA VAL A 95 17.97 -5.30 10.96
C VAL A 95 18.17 -6.09 12.26
N GLU A 96 18.28 -5.40 13.40
CA GLU A 96 18.43 -6.05 14.70
C GLU A 96 17.21 -6.93 15.07
N GLU A 97 16.02 -6.46 14.75
CA GLU A 97 14.80 -7.24 14.99
C GLU A 97 14.76 -8.50 14.14
N MET A 98 15.12 -8.43 12.87
CA MET A 98 15.19 -9.60 12.00
C MET A 98 16.26 -10.58 12.45
N GLN A 99 17.42 -10.10 12.91
CA GLN A 99 18.48 -10.94 13.47
C GLN A 99 18.08 -11.65 14.78
N LYS A 100 17.15 -11.10 15.55
CA LYS A 100 16.60 -11.76 16.74
C LYS A 100 15.59 -12.86 16.40
N GLN A 101 14.89 -12.71 15.27
CA GLN A 101 13.81 -13.62 14.88
C GLN A 101 14.27 -14.74 13.94
N LEU A 102 15.32 -14.50 13.15
CA LEU A 102 15.80 -15.38 12.10
C LEU A 102 17.26 -15.76 12.34
N ASP A 103 17.61 -16.98 11.98
CA ASP A 103 18.99 -17.44 12.02
C ASP A 103 19.73 -17.00 10.74
N HIS A 104 20.74 -16.14 10.90
CA HIS A 104 21.55 -15.59 9.80
C HIS A 104 20.74 -14.99 8.63
N PRO A 105 19.88 -13.96 8.87
CA PRO A 105 19.13 -13.35 7.79
C PRO A 105 20.04 -12.62 6.79
N GLU A 106 19.74 -12.80 5.52
CA GLU A 106 20.35 -12.03 4.43
C GLU A 106 19.38 -10.91 4.02
N PHE A 107 19.91 -9.76 3.61
CA PHE A 107 19.14 -8.59 3.24
C PHE A 107 19.43 -8.20 1.79
N VAL A 108 18.38 -7.88 1.05
CA VAL A 108 18.46 -7.30 -0.29
C VAL A 108 17.95 -5.88 -0.22
N VAL A 109 18.66 -4.97 -0.86
CA VAL A 109 18.26 -3.56 -0.99
C VAL A 109 17.84 -3.33 -2.42
N GLU A 110 16.60 -2.86 -2.60
CA GLU A 110 16.01 -2.60 -3.90
C GLU A 110 15.44 -1.18 -3.95
N TYR A 111 15.32 -0.63 -5.16
CA TYR A 111 14.58 0.61 -5.35
C TYR A 111 13.07 0.33 -5.16
N LYS A 112 12.41 1.15 -4.34
CA LYS A 112 10.94 1.20 -4.33
C LYS A 112 10.50 2.00 -5.54
N ILE A 113 10.10 1.27 -6.58
CA ILE A 113 9.64 1.90 -7.84
C ILE A 113 8.30 2.58 -7.59
N ASP A 114 8.19 3.82 -8.06
CA ASP A 114 6.92 4.52 -8.09
C ASP A 114 6.04 3.99 -9.23
N GLY A 115 4.75 3.79 -8.95
CA GLY A 115 3.81 3.27 -9.92
C GLY A 115 2.65 2.50 -9.30
N LEU A 116 1.82 1.94 -10.16
CA LEU A 116 0.66 1.15 -9.78
C LEU A 116 1.08 -0.23 -9.26
N SER A 117 0.69 -0.56 -8.02
CA SER A 117 0.85 -1.91 -7.49
C SER A 117 -0.16 -2.86 -8.14
N MET A 118 0.32 -4.02 -8.57
CA MET A 118 -0.47 -5.02 -9.26
C MET A 118 -0.10 -6.40 -8.72
N SER A 119 -1.11 -7.25 -8.46
CA SER A 119 -0.91 -8.68 -8.25
C SER A 119 -1.17 -9.43 -9.54
N LEU A 120 -0.33 -10.45 -9.80
CA LEU A 120 -0.47 -11.36 -10.95
C LEU A 120 -0.77 -12.76 -10.43
N ARG A 121 -1.92 -13.30 -10.82
CA ARG A 121 -2.38 -14.63 -10.41
C ARG A 121 -2.25 -15.62 -11.56
N TYR A 122 -1.58 -16.73 -11.28
CA TYR A 122 -1.36 -17.82 -12.23
C TYR A 122 -1.99 -19.11 -11.70
N GLU A 123 -2.64 -19.85 -12.57
CA GLU A 123 -3.08 -21.22 -12.32
C GLU A 123 -2.53 -22.16 -13.39
N ASN A 124 -1.96 -23.29 -13.00
CA ASN A 124 -1.28 -24.24 -13.87
C ASN A 124 -0.26 -23.58 -14.82
N GLY A 125 0.36 -22.50 -14.31
CA GLY A 125 1.34 -21.70 -15.05
C GLY A 125 0.75 -20.71 -16.05
N GLU A 126 -0.55 -20.56 -16.16
CA GLU A 126 -1.20 -19.57 -17.06
C GLU A 126 -1.67 -18.35 -16.26
N LEU A 127 -1.43 -17.13 -16.78
CA LEU A 127 -1.92 -15.89 -16.19
C LEU A 127 -3.44 -15.82 -16.34
N ILE A 128 -4.14 -15.95 -15.21
CA ILE A 128 -5.61 -15.93 -15.19
C ILE A 128 -6.18 -14.58 -14.76
N LEU A 129 -5.45 -13.84 -13.91
CA LEU A 129 -5.89 -12.57 -13.38
C LEU A 129 -4.70 -11.64 -13.10
N ALA A 130 -4.89 -10.37 -13.40
CA ALA A 130 -4.07 -9.29 -12.86
C ALA A 130 -5.01 -8.28 -12.19
N GLU A 131 -4.69 -7.88 -10.98
CA GLU A 131 -5.54 -6.99 -10.19
C GLU A 131 -4.74 -5.87 -9.55
N THR A 132 -5.31 -4.67 -9.48
CA THR A 132 -4.71 -3.55 -8.77
C THR A 132 -4.83 -3.75 -7.25
N ARG A 133 -4.03 -3.01 -6.47
CA ARG A 133 -4.13 -3.05 -5.01
C ARG A 133 -5.50 -2.60 -4.49
N GLY A 134 -6.16 -1.66 -5.16
CA GLY A 134 -7.45 -1.12 -4.72
C GLY A 134 -7.42 -0.68 -3.26
N ASP A 135 -8.31 -1.25 -2.40
CA ASP A 135 -8.32 -1.02 -0.96
C ASP A 135 -7.21 -1.79 -0.21
N GLY A 136 -6.45 -2.62 -0.90
CA GLY A 136 -5.36 -3.43 -0.38
C GLY A 136 -5.77 -4.63 0.48
N ILE A 137 -7.03 -4.74 0.87
CA ILE A 137 -7.53 -5.77 1.78
C ILE A 137 -8.54 -6.69 1.10
N ASN A 138 -9.57 -6.13 0.48
CA ASN A 138 -10.70 -6.90 -0.03
C ASN A 138 -10.79 -6.94 -1.53
N PHE A 139 -10.61 -5.78 -2.21
CA PHE A 139 -10.90 -5.67 -3.63
C PHE A 139 -9.92 -4.78 -4.38
N GLY A 140 -9.53 -5.23 -5.56
CA GLY A 140 -8.86 -4.46 -6.60
C GLY A 140 -9.67 -4.43 -7.89
N GLU A 141 -9.17 -3.76 -8.90
CA GLU A 141 -9.75 -3.77 -10.25
C GLU A 141 -9.07 -4.83 -11.11
N ASP A 142 -9.85 -5.56 -11.91
CA ASP A 142 -9.32 -6.45 -12.92
C ASP A 142 -8.64 -5.64 -14.03
N VAL A 143 -7.34 -5.80 -14.15
CA VAL A 143 -6.49 -5.18 -15.19
C VAL A 143 -5.79 -6.23 -16.04
N THR A 144 -6.33 -7.44 -16.10
CA THR A 144 -5.74 -8.58 -16.81
C THR A 144 -5.45 -8.27 -18.29
N ALA A 145 -6.36 -7.58 -18.96
CA ALA A 145 -6.16 -7.19 -20.36
C ALA A 145 -4.96 -6.23 -20.51
N ASN A 146 -4.79 -5.30 -19.56
CA ASN A 146 -3.68 -4.35 -19.54
C ASN A 146 -2.35 -5.08 -19.21
N ALA A 147 -2.36 -5.98 -18.24
CA ALA A 147 -1.17 -6.75 -17.87
C ALA A 147 -0.66 -7.62 -19.04
N LYS A 148 -1.56 -8.19 -19.83
CA LYS A 148 -1.20 -9.04 -21.00
C LYS A 148 -0.44 -8.32 -22.11
N VAL A 149 -0.50 -6.98 -22.18
CA VAL A 149 0.26 -6.20 -23.18
C VAL A 149 1.61 -5.71 -22.65
N ILE A 150 1.89 -5.89 -21.35
CA ILE A 150 3.19 -5.57 -20.75
C ILE A 150 4.19 -6.65 -21.16
N LYS A 151 5.30 -6.24 -21.80
CA LYS A 151 6.31 -7.16 -22.38
C LYS A 151 6.94 -8.10 -21.36
N ASP A 152 7.14 -7.63 -20.13
CA ASP A 152 7.83 -8.39 -19.09
C ASP A 152 6.89 -9.30 -18.30
N VAL A 153 5.57 -9.10 -18.40
CA VAL A 153 4.58 -9.99 -17.80
C VAL A 153 4.48 -11.27 -18.62
N LYS A 154 4.87 -12.38 -18.03
CA LYS A 154 4.80 -13.69 -18.65
C LYS A 154 3.36 -14.22 -18.58
N GLN A 155 2.74 -14.46 -19.74
CA GLN A 155 1.40 -15.06 -19.79
C GLN A 155 1.42 -16.57 -19.49
N LYS A 156 2.58 -17.21 -19.66
CA LYS A 156 2.80 -18.63 -19.34
C LYS A 156 4.15 -18.80 -18.65
N LEU A 157 4.13 -19.49 -17.51
CA LEU A 157 5.31 -19.86 -16.75
C LEU A 157 5.83 -21.24 -17.21
N LYS A 158 7.16 -21.40 -17.18
CA LYS A 158 7.81 -22.67 -17.60
C LYS A 158 7.49 -23.82 -16.64
N ASP A 159 7.56 -23.54 -15.33
CA ASP A 159 7.43 -24.56 -14.28
C ASP A 159 5.99 -24.94 -13.95
N LYS A 160 5.03 -24.25 -14.55
CA LYS A 160 3.57 -24.51 -14.43
C LYS A 160 3.12 -24.82 -12.99
N PRO A 161 3.39 -23.93 -12.03
CA PRO A 161 2.87 -24.11 -10.68
C PRO A 161 1.34 -24.23 -10.72
N GLU A 162 0.78 -25.09 -9.85
CA GLU A 162 -0.67 -25.24 -9.72
C GLU A 162 -1.33 -23.89 -9.40
N TYR A 163 -0.71 -23.14 -8.47
CA TYR A 163 -1.10 -21.79 -8.11
C TYR A 163 0.15 -20.94 -7.79
N LEU A 164 0.17 -19.72 -8.29
CA LEU A 164 1.16 -18.69 -7.93
C LEU A 164 0.49 -17.32 -7.97
N GLU A 165 0.68 -16.53 -6.92
CA GLU A 165 0.30 -15.12 -6.86
C GLU A 165 1.52 -14.29 -6.46
N ILE A 166 1.82 -13.25 -7.22
CA ILE A 166 3.00 -12.38 -7.07
C ILE A 166 2.59 -10.92 -7.21
#